data_dc8de0e7fb1a8399d18cd0b65534e43b
#
_entry.id   dc8de0e7fb1a8399d18cd0b65534e43b
#
_cell.length_a   1.000
_cell.length_b   1.000
_cell.length_c   1.000
_cell.angle_alpha   90.00
_cell.angle_beta   90.00
_cell.angle_gamma   90.00
#
_symmetry.space_group_name_H-M   'P 1'
#
loop_
_entity.id
_entity.type
_entity.pdbx_description
1 polymer ?
#
loop_
_entity_poly.entity_id
_entity_poly.type
_entity_poly.pdbx_seq_one_letter_code
_entity_poly.pdbx_strand_id
1 'polypeptide(L)'
;DLAELTRMAADAKASNGTASDALRMTIAARLAHAAFLAPDRVGEIYDALAEGWMGAPVGEAPIPTLNTPPHAAPQRLWDTFWAITQDGAAGKLDALAVTSRTAQLGNELDDSFRDRVVKTSFTYEGVSEIATLPLPRRHTLEELGACPENSVGRLFYNVIVDNSFDLEVLDRDAIGLSQLPSPLDYLNTRMLQAHDLWHLVGGYETTSLHEIAISAF
;
A
#
# COMPACT_ATOMS: atom_id res chain seq x y z
N ASP A 1 6.72 19.04 -12.65
CA ASP A 1 7.93 18.88 -13.44
C ASP A 1 8.72 17.66 -12.91
N LEU A 2 9.01 16.67 -13.77
CA LEU A 2 9.70 15.43 -13.39
C LEU A 2 11.14 15.72 -12.89
N ALA A 3 11.84 16.63 -13.54
CA ALA A 3 13.20 17.02 -13.12
C ALA A 3 13.22 17.62 -11.69
N GLU A 4 12.18 18.30 -11.30
CA GLU A 4 12.02 18.81 -9.95
C GLU A 4 11.81 17.66 -8.94
N LEU A 5 11.01 16.65 -9.27
CA LEU A 5 10.82 15.47 -8.45
C LEU A 5 12.11 14.67 -8.28
N THR A 6 12.85 14.46 -9.36
CA THR A 6 14.18 13.82 -9.33
C THR A 6 15.11 14.54 -8.34
N ARG A 7 15.18 15.88 -8.42
CA ARG A 7 16.00 16.67 -7.50
C ARG A 7 15.51 16.55 -6.06
N MET A 8 14.21 16.63 -5.82
CA MET A 8 13.64 16.50 -4.47
C MET A 8 13.94 15.15 -3.83
N ALA A 9 13.89 14.07 -4.61
CA ALA A 9 14.27 12.74 -4.14
C ALA A 9 15.76 12.65 -3.80
N ALA A 10 16.63 13.24 -4.63
CA ALA A 10 18.06 13.32 -4.35
C ALA A 10 18.36 14.13 -3.07
N ASP A 11 17.69 15.26 -2.87
CA ASP A 11 17.82 16.09 -1.67
C ASP A 11 17.33 15.33 -0.42
N ALA A 12 16.21 14.60 -0.53
CA ALA A 12 15.71 13.78 0.57
C ALA A 12 16.70 12.68 0.95
N LYS A 13 17.29 12.00 -0.03
CA LYS A 13 18.33 10.99 0.22
C LYS A 13 19.59 11.60 0.85
N ALA A 14 20.08 12.71 0.31
CA ALA A 14 21.26 13.39 0.82
C ALA A 14 21.12 13.86 2.27
N SER A 15 19.89 14.08 2.72
CA SER A 15 19.59 14.45 4.11
C SER A 15 19.78 13.31 5.11
N ASN A 16 19.99 12.07 4.66
CA ASN A 16 20.22 10.88 5.48
C ASN A 16 19.18 10.70 6.60
N GLY A 17 17.91 10.79 6.24
CA GLY A 17 16.78 10.63 7.17
C GLY A 17 16.36 11.91 7.91
N THR A 18 17.08 13.03 7.72
CA THR A 18 16.75 14.32 8.34
C THR A 18 16.11 15.32 7.37
N ALA A 19 15.50 14.83 6.29
CA ALA A 19 14.75 15.65 5.35
C ALA A 19 13.71 16.51 6.09
N SER A 20 13.64 17.79 5.73
CA SER A 20 12.68 18.71 6.36
C SER A 20 11.24 18.25 6.13
N ASP A 21 10.36 18.55 7.07
CA ASP A 21 8.93 18.24 6.93
C ASP A 21 8.35 18.89 5.67
N ALA A 22 8.78 20.09 5.33
CA ALA A 22 8.35 20.77 4.12
C ALA A 22 8.71 19.99 2.84
N LEU A 23 9.90 19.41 2.76
CA LEU A 23 10.30 18.57 1.63
C LEU A 23 9.49 17.28 1.57
N ARG A 24 9.36 16.56 2.71
CA ARG A 24 8.58 15.33 2.80
C ARG A 24 7.11 15.56 2.42
N MET A 25 6.50 16.59 2.98
CA MET A 25 5.11 16.96 2.69
C MET A 25 4.90 17.36 1.22
N THR A 26 5.87 18.03 0.61
CA THR A 26 5.78 18.42 -0.80
C THR A 26 5.83 17.18 -1.71
N ILE A 27 6.74 16.22 -1.44
CA ILE A 27 6.81 14.96 -2.20
C ILE A 27 5.49 14.18 -2.04
N ALA A 28 5.02 14.00 -0.81
CA ALA A 28 3.77 13.28 -0.54
C ALA A 28 2.56 13.93 -1.22
N ALA A 29 2.46 15.26 -1.18
CA ALA A 29 1.40 16.00 -1.85
C ALA A 29 1.40 15.77 -3.36
N ARG A 30 2.57 15.77 -3.99
CA ARG A 30 2.68 15.57 -5.43
C ARG A 30 2.32 14.16 -5.84
N LEU A 31 2.75 13.15 -5.06
CA LEU A 31 2.38 11.74 -5.31
C LEU A 31 0.88 11.53 -5.17
N ALA A 32 0.29 11.98 -4.06
CA ALA A 32 -1.14 11.83 -3.81
C ALA A 32 -1.97 12.56 -4.88
N HIS A 33 -1.55 13.78 -5.26
CA HIS A 33 -2.23 14.54 -6.30
C HIS A 33 -2.17 13.86 -7.67
N ALA A 34 -1.01 13.31 -8.03
CA ALA A 34 -0.83 12.59 -9.28
C ALA A 34 -1.68 11.33 -9.36
N ALA A 35 -1.79 10.57 -8.26
CA ALA A 35 -2.62 9.36 -8.23
C ALA A 35 -4.09 9.63 -8.58
N PHE A 36 -4.62 10.81 -8.25
CA PHE A 36 -5.99 11.21 -8.56
C PHE A 36 -6.13 11.95 -9.88
N LEU A 37 -5.23 12.87 -10.20
CA LEU A 37 -5.38 13.81 -11.31
C LEU A 37 -4.60 13.44 -12.56
N ALA A 38 -3.59 12.59 -12.46
CA ALA A 38 -2.78 12.15 -13.57
C ALA A 38 -2.39 10.67 -13.42
N PRO A 39 -3.37 9.76 -13.28
CA PRO A 39 -3.10 8.34 -13.04
C PRO A 39 -2.33 7.66 -14.17
N ASP A 40 -2.48 8.18 -15.41
CA ASP A 40 -1.73 7.76 -16.59
C ASP A 40 -0.23 8.08 -16.51
N ARG A 41 0.18 9.00 -15.63
CA ARG A 41 1.57 9.43 -15.44
C ARG A 41 2.22 8.93 -14.17
N VAL A 42 1.56 8.07 -13.42
CA VAL A 42 2.07 7.57 -12.14
C VAL A 42 3.42 6.88 -12.31
N GLY A 43 3.58 6.07 -13.36
CA GLY A 43 4.86 5.41 -13.68
C GLY A 43 6.02 6.40 -13.84
N GLU A 44 5.86 7.42 -14.68
CA GLU A 44 6.88 8.45 -14.91
C GLU A 44 7.27 9.20 -13.61
N ILE A 45 6.30 9.39 -12.73
CA ILE A 45 6.51 10.09 -11.45
C ILE A 45 7.34 9.22 -10.49
N TYR A 46 7.01 7.94 -10.40
CA TYR A 46 7.80 6.99 -9.59
C TYR A 46 9.20 6.80 -10.14
N ASP A 47 9.37 6.71 -11.47
CA ASP A 47 10.68 6.61 -12.10
C ASP A 47 11.54 7.83 -11.79
N ALA A 48 10.99 9.03 -11.92
CA ALA A 48 11.72 10.28 -11.60
C ALA A 48 12.17 10.33 -10.12
N LEU A 49 11.33 9.85 -9.20
CA LEU A 49 11.71 9.76 -7.78
C LEU A 49 12.78 8.71 -7.55
N ALA A 50 12.65 7.53 -8.19
CA ALA A 50 13.62 6.45 -8.08
C ALA A 50 14.98 6.86 -8.66
N GLU A 51 15.02 7.53 -9.81
CA GLU A 51 16.25 8.07 -10.42
C GLU A 51 16.94 9.06 -9.48
N GLY A 52 16.18 9.98 -8.89
CA GLY A 52 16.72 10.93 -7.92
C GLY A 52 17.30 10.24 -6.68
N TRP A 53 16.59 9.24 -6.18
CA TRP A 53 17.03 8.47 -5.02
C TRP A 53 18.24 7.59 -5.32
N MET A 54 18.26 6.92 -6.46
CA MET A 54 19.37 6.03 -6.85
C MET A 54 20.58 6.80 -7.37
N GLY A 55 20.39 8.01 -7.91
CA GLY A 55 21.45 8.79 -8.55
C GLY A 55 21.88 8.25 -9.92
N ALA A 56 21.05 7.41 -10.53
CA ALA A 56 21.26 6.80 -11.84
C ALA A 56 19.90 6.52 -12.50
N PRO A 57 19.86 6.48 -13.84
CA PRO A 57 18.63 6.08 -14.54
C PRO A 57 18.15 4.71 -14.07
N VAL A 58 16.84 4.60 -13.86
CA VAL A 58 16.16 3.33 -13.59
C VAL A 58 15.59 2.77 -14.90
N GLY A 59 15.47 1.47 -15.00
CA GLY A 59 14.78 0.85 -16.13
C GLY A 59 13.29 1.19 -16.08
N GLU A 60 12.64 1.17 -17.24
CA GLU A 60 11.18 1.35 -17.30
C GLU A 60 10.50 0.28 -16.44
N ALA A 61 9.77 0.72 -15.43
CA ALA A 61 8.93 -0.18 -14.68
C ALA A 61 7.78 -0.67 -15.59
N PRO A 62 7.45 -1.97 -15.61
CA PRO A 62 6.34 -2.49 -16.37
C PRO A 62 5.00 -2.12 -15.70
N ILE A 63 4.79 -0.84 -15.44
CA ILE A 63 3.55 -0.33 -14.87
C ILE A 63 2.56 -0.16 -16.00
N PRO A 64 1.42 -0.86 -16.00
CA PRO A 64 0.40 -0.66 -17.00
C PRO A 64 -0.11 0.78 -16.95
N THR A 65 -0.20 1.42 -18.10
CA THR A 65 -0.78 2.77 -18.20
C THR A 65 -2.23 2.72 -17.75
N LEU A 66 -2.54 3.36 -16.65
CA LEU A 66 -3.91 3.48 -16.16
C LEU A 66 -4.65 4.54 -16.97
N ASN A 67 -5.38 4.12 -17.97
CA ASN A 67 -6.16 4.99 -18.84
C ASN A 67 -7.50 5.35 -18.19
N THR A 68 -7.45 5.95 -17.00
CA THR A 68 -8.63 6.39 -16.26
C THR A 68 -8.73 7.91 -16.26
N PRO A 69 -9.95 8.47 -16.37
CA PRO A 69 -10.11 9.92 -16.29
C PRO A 69 -9.71 10.43 -14.89
N PRO A 70 -9.19 11.67 -14.80
CA PRO A 70 -8.89 12.29 -13.53
C PRO A 70 -10.09 12.27 -12.58
N HIS A 71 -9.83 12.13 -11.29
CA HIS A 71 -10.84 12.16 -10.24
C HIS A 71 -10.47 13.22 -9.18
N ALA A 72 -11.38 14.13 -8.92
CA ALA A 72 -11.21 15.10 -7.85
C ALA A 72 -11.57 14.44 -6.52
N ALA A 73 -10.58 14.14 -5.69
CA ALA A 73 -10.85 13.63 -4.35
C ALA A 73 -11.54 14.71 -3.50
N PRO A 74 -12.52 14.34 -2.66
CA PRO A 74 -13.22 15.28 -1.80
C PRO A 74 -12.28 15.88 -0.75
N GLN A 75 -12.59 17.11 -0.29
CA GLN A 75 -11.77 17.82 0.69
C GLN A 75 -11.52 16.97 1.95
N ARG A 76 -12.54 16.25 2.44
CA ARG A 76 -12.44 15.40 3.63
C ARG A 76 -11.36 14.30 3.51
N LEU A 77 -11.13 13.75 2.30
CA LEU A 77 -10.04 12.79 2.08
C LEU A 77 -8.68 13.46 2.32
N TRP A 78 -8.49 14.66 1.78
CA TRP A 78 -7.25 15.41 1.97
C TRP A 78 -7.02 15.79 3.43
N ASP A 79 -8.08 16.23 4.12
CA ASP A 79 -8.01 16.57 5.55
C ASP A 79 -7.59 15.36 6.39
N THR A 80 -8.18 14.19 6.12
CA THR A 80 -7.82 12.92 6.79
C THR A 80 -6.41 12.48 6.42
N PHE A 81 -6.05 12.53 5.14
CA PHE A 81 -4.70 12.18 4.66
C PHE A 81 -3.62 13.03 5.35
N TRP A 82 -3.83 14.35 5.40
CA TRP A 82 -2.86 15.24 6.04
C TRP A 82 -2.80 15.06 7.56
N ALA A 83 -3.92 14.76 8.21
CA ALA A 83 -3.94 14.44 9.63
C ALA A 83 -3.12 13.18 9.93
N ILE A 84 -3.25 12.12 9.13
CA ILE A 84 -2.43 10.90 9.27
C ILE A 84 -0.95 11.23 9.10
N THR A 85 -0.60 11.97 8.05
CA THR A 85 0.79 12.32 7.72
C THR A 85 1.43 13.15 8.84
N GLN A 86 0.72 14.16 9.37
CA GLN A 86 1.20 15.03 10.44
C GLN A 86 1.33 14.28 11.77
N ASP A 87 0.35 13.46 12.13
CA ASP A 87 0.39 12.68 13.36
C ASP A 87 1.47 11.60 13.31
N GLY A 88 1.68 10.98 12.15
CA GLY A 88 2.78 10.03 11.94
C GLY A 88 4.15 10.71 12.06
N ALA A 89 4.35 11.86 11.43
CA ALA A 89 5.59 12.64 11.51
C ALA A 89 5.86 13.13 12.96
N ALA A 90 4.81 13.39 13.73
CA ALA A 90 4.92 13.78 15.13
C ALA A 90 5.12 12.60 16.11
N GLY A 91 5.20 11.36 15.60
CA GLY A 91 5.38 10.15 16.41
C GLY A 91 4.16 9.80 17.29
N LYS A 92 2.96 10.31 16.94
CA LYS A 92 1.73 10.06 17.69
C LYS A 92 1.02 8.76 17.27
N LEU A 93 1.42 8.19 16.13
CA LEU A 93 0.85 6.96 15.57
C LEU A 93 1.91 5.87 15.54
N ASP A 94 1.55 4.70 16.02
CA ASP A 94 2.31 3.49 15.74
C ASP A 94 1.98 2.92 14.35
N ALA A 95 2.69 1.88 13.94
CA ALA A 95 2.52 1.27 12.62
C ALA A 95 1.08 0.78 12.39
N LEU A 96 0.47 0.14 13.38
CA LEU A 96 -0.90 -0.36 13.30
C LEU A 96 -1.91 0.77 13.13
N ALA A 97 -1.74 1.87 13.88
CA ALA A 97 -2.62 3.03 13.75
C ALA A 97 -2.49 3.73 12.40
N VAL A 98 -1.27 3.83 11.85
CA VAL A 98 -1.04 4.34 10.49
C VAL A 98 -1.76 3.47 9.46
N THR A 99 -1.54 2.15 9.51
CA THR A 99 -2.13 1.19 8.58
C THR A 99 -3.66 1.22 8.65
N SER A 100 -4.23 1.18 9.86
CA SER A 100 -5.68 1.22 10.06
C SER A 100 -6.32 2.51 9.53
N ARG A 101 -5.72 3.67 9.80
CA ARG A 101 -6.22 4.96 9.32
C ARG A 101 -6.08 5.07 7.79
N THR A 102 -4.99 4.55 7.22
CA THR A 102 -4.79 4.54 5.77
C THR A 102 -5.82 3.66 5.08
N ALA A 103 -6.12 2.47 5.62
CA ALA A 103 -7.17 1.61 5.10
C ALA A 103 -8.55 2.29 5.11
N GLN A 104 -8.82 3.15 6.08
CA GLN A 104 -10.08 3.89 6.19
C GLN A 104 -10.21 5.06 5.21
N LEU A 105 -9.12 5.53 4.58
CA LEU A 105 -9.19 6.62 3.60
C LEU A 105 -10.13 6.31 2.43
N GLY A 106 -10.27 5.05 2.06
CA GLY A 106 -11.21 4.61 1.03
C GLY A 106 -12.68 4.96 1.35
N ASN A 107 -13.03 5.09 2.62
CA ASN A 107 -14.38 5.48 3.05
C ASN A 107 -14.71 6.95 2.78
N GLU A 108 -13.69 7.76 2.53
CA GLU A 108 -13.84 9.19 2.21
C GLU A 108 -14.10 9.42 0.72
N LEU A 109 -14.00 8.39 -0.09
CA LEU A 109 -14.26 8.44 -1.53
C LEU A 109 -15.72 8.12 -1.84
N ASP A 110 -16.23 8.69 -2.93
CA ASP A 110 -17.58 8.45 -3.38
C ASP A 110 -17.74 7.13 -4.17
N ASP A 111 -18.99 6.73 -4.39
CA ASP A 111 -19.30 5.50 -5.13
C ASP A 111 -18.78 5.54 -6.57
N SER A 112 -18.73 6.71 -7.21
CA SER A 112 -18.22 6.84 -8.57
C SER A 112 -16.73 6.51 -8.68
N PHE A 113 -15.95 6.79 -7.65
CA PHE A 113 -14.56 6.36 -7.58
C PHE A 113 -14.48 4.84 -7.42
N ARG A 114 -15.29 4.27 -6.52
CA ARG A 114 -15.34 2.82 -6.30
C ARG A 114 -15.73 2.06 -7.57
N ASP A 115 -16.73 2.55 -8.31
CA ASP A 115 -17.13 1.97 -9.59
C ASP A 115 -16.01 1.99 -10.63
N ARG A 116 -15.19 3.05 -10.64
CA ARG A 116 -14.02 3.11 -11.53
C ARG A 116 -12.95 2.11 -11.11
N VAL A 117 -12.68 1.98 -9.83
CA VAL A 117 -11.71 1.00 -9.33
C VAL A 117 -12.14 -0.41 -9.70
N VAL A 118 -13.43 -0.75 -9.53
CA VAL A 118 -14.00 -2.03 -9.97
C VAL A 118 -13.78 -2.24 -11.47
N LYS A 119 -14.16 -1.27 -12.29
CA LYS A 119 -13.97 -1.37 -13.75
C LYS A 119 -12.50 -1.55 -14.14
N THR A 120 -11.62 -0.77 -13.52
CA THR A 120 -10.18 -0.85 -13.80
C THR A 120 -9.63 -2.20 -13.38
N SER A 121 -10.05 -2.73 -12.24
CA SER A 121 -9.61 -4.05 -11.77
C SER A 121 -9.88 -5.16 -12.80
N PHE A 122 -11.03 -5.13 -13.45
CA PHE A 122 -11.38 -6.11 -14.49
C PHE A 122 -10.56 -5.99 -15.79
N THR A 123 -9.75 -4.95 -15.95
CA THR A 123 -8.84 -4.84 -17.10
C THR A 123 -7.54 -5.65 -16.92
N TYR A 124 -7.26 -6.09 -15.70
CA TYR A 124 -6.09 -6.91 -15.42
C TYR A 124 -6.38 -8.39 -15.67
N GLU A 125 -5.38 -9.08 -16.23
CA GLU A 125 -5.45 -10.50 -16.50
C GLU A 125 -5.72 -11.29 -15.20
N GLY A 126 -6.59 -12.29 -15.28
CA GLY A 126 -6.94 -13.17 -14.16
C GLY A 126 -8.00 -12.60 -13.19
N VAL A 127 -8.29 -11.30 -13.21
CA VAL A 127 -9.25 -10.71 -12.26
C VAL A 127 -10.66 -11.24 -12.48
N SER A 128 -11.09 -11.43 -13.73
CA SER A 128 -12.40 -12.02 -14.03
C SER A 128 -12.55 -13.44 -13.47
N GLU A 129 -11.46 -14.20 -13.40
CA GLU A 129 -11.45 -15.56 -12.86
C GLU A 129 -11.54 -15.53 -11.34
N ILE A 130 -10.71 -14.73 -10.67
CA ILE A 130 -10.70 -14.63 -9.21
C ILE A 130 -12.00 -14.03 -8.66
N ALA A 131 -12.68 -13.17 -9.42
CA ALA A 131 -13.97 -12.61 -9.03
C ALA A 131 -15.08 -13.67 -8.87
N THR A 132 -14.88 -14.89 -9.39
CA THR A 132 -15.80 -16.01 -9.21
C THR A 132 -15.48 -16.90 -8.02
N LEU A 133 -14.33 -16.69 -7.39
CA LEU A 133 -13.87 -17.49 -6.27
C LEU A 133 -14.56 -17.06 -4.96
N PRO A 134 -14.77 -17.98 -4.02
CA PRO A 134 -15.22 -17.62 -2.68
C PRO A 134 -14.14 -16.77 -1.98
N LEU A 135 -14.57 -15.92 -1.06
CA LEU A 135 -13.63 -15.13 -0.26
C LEU A 135 -12.58 -16.03 0.41
N PRO A 136 -11.32 -15.60 0.47
CA PRO A 136 -10.25 -16.36 1.10
C PRO A 136 -10.59 -16.67 2.56
N ARG A 137 -10.54 -17.96 2.92
CA ARG A 137 -10.77 -18.38 4.30
C ARG A 137 -9.67 -17.84 5.24
N ARG A 138 -9.98 -17.70 6.51
CA ARG A 138 -8.97 -17.41 7.53
C ARG A 138 -8.07 -18.64 7.72
N HIS A 139 -6.79 -18.41 7.94
CA HIS A 139 -5.86 -19.41 8.41
C HIS A 139 -6.01 -19.59 9.94
N THR A 140 -5.61 -20.73 10.46
CA THR A 140 -5.53 -20.95 11.91
C THR A 140 -4.08 -21.21 12.34
N LEU A 141 -3.76 -20.89 13.59
CA LEU A 141 -2.43 -21.22 14.14
C LEU A 141 -2.16 -22.73 14.12
N GLU A 142 -3.19 -23.54 14.33
CA GLU A 142 -3.06 -25.00 14.27
C GLU A 142 -2.62 -25.49 12.88
N GLU A 143 -3.27 -24.99 11.82
CA GLU A 143 -2.92 -25.33 10.43
C GLU A 143 -1.49 -24.90 10.10
N LEU A 144 -1.12 -23.65 10.48
CA LEU A 144 0.23 -23.14 10.23
C LEU A 144 1.29 -23.91 11.02
N GLY A 145 0.98 -24.24 12.29
CA GLY A 145 1.82 -25.03 13.17
C GLY A 145 2.00 -26.49 12.69
N ALA A 146 1.07 -27.02 11.91
CA ALA A 146 1.18 -28.34 11.29
C ALA A 146 1.96 -28.36 9.97
N CYS A 147 2.33 -27.19 9.44
CA CYS A 147 3.14 -27.10 8.24
C CYS A 147 4.54 -27.70 8.46
N PRO A 148 5.17 -28.30 7.41
CA PRO A 148 6.52 -28.83 7.52
C PRO A 148 7.53 -27.77 7.99
N GLU A 149 8.54 -28.20 8.74
CA GLU A 149 9.67 -27.34 9.11
C GLU A 149 10.32 -26.74 7.86
N ASN A 150 10.75 -25.49 7.93
CA ASN A 150 11.31 -24.72 6.82
C ASN A 150 10.34 -24.40 5.66
N SER A 151 9.04 -24.68 5.80
CA SER A 151 8.03 -24.15 4.87
C SER A 151 7.67 -22.72 5.22
N VAL A 152 7.17 -21.96 4.22
CA VAL A 152 6.67 -20.58 4.45
C VAL A 152 5.58 -20.56 5.53
N GLY A 153 4.67 -21.54 5.53
CA GLY A 153 3.63 -21.63 6.55
C GLY A 153 4.17 -21.81 7.97
N ARG A 154 5.21 -22.65 8.14
CA ARG A 154 5.85 -22.84 9.45
C ARG A 154 6.65 -21.61 9.88
N LEU A 155 7.36 -20.96 8.95
CA LEU A 155 8.06 -19.71 9.25
C LEU A 155 7.09 -18.63 9.65
N PHE A 156 5.95 -18.53 8.98
CA PHE A 156 4.90 -17.58 9.36
C PHE A 156 4.32 -17.87 10.75
N TYR A 157 4.03 -19.14 11.06
CA TYR A 157 3.65 -19.55 12.40
C TYR A 157 4.65 -19.07 13.47
N ASN A 158 5.94 -19.28 13.23
CA ASN A 158 6.97 -18.87 14.19
C ASN A 158 6.97 -17.35 14.39
N VAL A 159 6.88 -16.57 13.31
CA VAL A 159 6.81 -15.09 13.44
C VAL A 159 5.60 -14.65 14.28
N ILE A 160 4.44 -15.24 14.05
CA ILE A 160 3.22 -14.91 14.81
C ILE A 160 3.39 -15.25 16.30
N VAL A 161 3.86 -16.47 16.60
CA VAL A 161 3.99 -16.94 17.98
C VAL A 161 5.11 -16.23 18.73
N ASP A 162 6.28 -16.08 18.12
CA ASP A 162 7.46 -15.48 18.75
C ASP A 162 7.25 -13.99 19.08
N ASN A 163 6.45 -13.30 18.27
CA ASN A 163 6.14 -11.88 18.47
C ASN A 163 4.78 -11.64 19.18
N SER A 164 4.03 -12.70 19.48
CA SER A 164 2.69 -12.60 20.08
C SER A 164 1.74 -11.77 19.22
N PHE A 165 1.82 -11.93 17.90
CA PHE A 165 0.94 -11.24 16.95
C PHE A 165 -0.39 -12.00 16.77
N ASP A 166 -1.42 -11.27 16.37
CA ASP A 166 -2.64 -11.87 15.82
C ASP A 166 -2.41 -12.28 14.37
N LEU A 167 -3.03 -13.38 13.94
CA LEU A 167 -2.95 -13.85 12.54
C LEU A 167 -3.51 -12.87 11.51
N GLU A 168 -4.46 -12.05 11.92
CA GLU A 168 -4.98 -10.93 11.15
C GLU A 168 -4.96 -9.71 12.06
N VAL A 169 -3.83 -9.02 12.09
CA VAL A 169 -3.64 -7.78 12.87
C VAL A 169 -4.71 -6.73 12.51
N LEU A 170 -5.09 -6.67 11.24
CA LEU A 170 -6.25 -5.93 10.80
C LEU A 170 -7.43 -6.89 10.61
N ASP A 171 -8.42 -6.80 11.47
CA ASP A 171 -9.65 -7.59 11.32
C ASP A 171 -10.37 -7.17 10.03
N ARG A 172 -10.37 -8.08 9.03
CA ARG A 172 -10.99 -7.85 7.71
C ARG A 172 -12.47 -7.49 7.79
N ASP A 173 -13.18 -7.99 8.81
CA ASP A 173 -14.60 -7.72 8.98
C ASP A 173 -14.80 -6.34 9.62
N ALA A 174 -13.96 -5.97 10.58
CA ALA A 174 -14.00 -4.65 11.21
C ALA A 174 -13.68 -3.51 10.23
N ILE A 175 -12.81 -3.75 9.24
CA ILE A 175 -12.50 -2.78 8.17
C ILE A 175 -13.37 -2.96 6.92
N GLY A 176 -14.34 -3.89 6.94
CA GLY A 176 -15.38 -4.04 5.93
C GLY A 176 -14.92 -4.60 4.59
N LEU A 177 -13.81 -5.34 4.51
CA LEU A 177 -13.29 -5.86 3.24
C LEU A 177 -14.27 -6.80 2.54
N SER A 178 -14.98 -7.64 3.30
CA SER A 178 -16.00 -8.56 2.76
C SER A 178 -17.25 -7.87 2.20
N GLN A 179 -17.42 -6.58 2.48
CA GLN A 179 -18.54 -5.75 2.01
C GLN A 179 -18.20 -4.94 0.77
N LEU A 180 -16.96 -4.97 0.32
CA LEU A 180 -16.55 -4.32 -0.92
C LEU A 180 -17.21 -5.02 -2.11
N PRO A 181 -17.52 -4.27 -3.19
CA PRO A 181 -18.01 -4.90 -4.41
C PRO A 181 -16.95 -5.80 -5.05
N SER A 182 -17.36 -6.94 -5.61
CA SER A 182 -16.45 -7.81 -6.38
C SER A 182 -15.84 -7.03 -7.57
N PRO A 183 -14.54 -7.18 -7.84
CA PRO A 183 -13.59 -8.16 -7.27
C PRO A 183 -12.78 -7.61 -6.07
N LEU A 184 -13.11 -6.41 -5.59
CA LEU A 184 -12.32 -5.72 -4.57
C LEU A 184 -12.36 -6.45 -3.22
N ASP A 185 -13.47 -7.08 -2.88
CA ASP A 185 -13.62 -7.92 -1.69
C ASP A 185 -12.57 -9.04 -1.64
N TYR A 186 -12.45 -9.80 -2.74
CA TYR A 186 -11.45 -10.86 -2.85
C TYR A 186 -10.03 -10.31 -2.90
N LEU A 187 -9.77 -9.31 -3.74
CA LEU A 187 -8.43 -8.74 -3.94
C LEU A 187 -7.87 -8.17 -2.64
N ASN A 188 -8.65 -7.33 -1.94
CA ASN A 188 -8.18 -6.71 -0.71
C ASN A 188 -8.04 -7.73 0.42
N THR A 189 -8.94 -8.71 0.52
CA THR A 189 -8.80 -9.80 1.50
C THR A 189 -7.56 -10.64 1.23
N ARG A 190 -7.26 -10.95 -0.02
CA ARG A 190 -6.05 -11.71 -0.39
C ARG A 190 -4.79 -10.89 -0.16
N MET A 191 -4.81 -9.59 -0.48
CA MET A 191 -3.69 -8.68 -0.22
C MET A 191 -3.39 -8.62 1.28
N LEU A 192 -4.41 -8.46 2.12
CA LEU A 192 -4.26 -8.46 3.57
C LEU A 192 -3.57 -9.74 4.08
N GLN A 193 -4.00 -10.91 3.57
CA GLN A 193 -3.39 -12.19 3.96
C GLN A 193 -1.97 -12.39 3.42
N ALA A 194 -1.69 -11.89 2.22
CA ALA A 194 -0.39 -12.06 1.57
C ALA A 194 0.65 -11.08 2.12
N HIS A 195 0.24 -9.93 2.62
CA HIS A 195 1.13 -8.88 3.11
C HIS A 195 2.15 -9.41 4.12
N ASP A 196 1.71 -10.15 5.14
CA ASP A 196 2.60 -10.68 6.16
C ASP A 196 3.53 -11.79 5.61
N LEU A 197 3.08 -12.52 4.59
CA LEU A 197 3.93 -13.48 3.89
C LEU A 197 5.00 -12.79 3.04
N TRP A 198 4.71 -11.61 2.50
CA TRP A 198 5.69 -10.83 1.75
C TRP A 198 6.82 -10.32 2.67
N HIS A 199 6.54 -9.99 3.92
CA HIS A 199 7.59 -9.73 4.91
C HIS A 199 8.60 -10.89 4.99
N LEU A 200 8.10 -12.11 5.10
CA LEU A 200 8.95 -13.31 5.17
C LEU A 200 9.72 -13.57 3.87
N VAL A 201 9.05 -13.51 2.73
CA VAL A 201 9.64 -13.84 1.43
C VAL A 201 10.62 -12.76 0.98
N GLY A 202 10.31 -11.49 1.22
CA GLY A 202 11.15 -10.35 0.87
C GLY A 202 12.24 -10.04 1.90
N GLY A 203 12.22 -10.69 3.08
CA GLY A 203 13.19 -10.42 4.15
C GLY A 203 12.97 -9.07 4.84
N TYR A 204 11.74 -8.57 4.84
CA TYR A 204 11.38 -7.34 5.52
C TYR A 204 11.02 -7.60 6.98
N GLU A 205 11.56 -6.78 7.87
CA GLU A 205 11.18 -6.78 9.29
C GLU A 205 9.84 -6.04 9.50
N THR A 206 9.22 -6.23 10.65
CA THR A 206 7.96 -5.57 11.05
C THR A 206 8.21 -4.17 11.64
N THR A 207 9.00 -3.36 10.95
CA THR A 207 9.29 -1.97 11.35
C THR A 207 8.55 -0.99 10.45
N SER A 208 8.29 0.22 10.92
CA SER A 208 7.58 1.24 10.12
C SER A 208 8.22 1.52 8.76
N LEU A 209 9.54 1.42 8.65
CA LEU A 209 10.25 1.59 7.37
C LEU A 209 10.03 0.40 6.45
N HIS A 210 10.02 -0.81 6.99
CA HIS A 210 9.80 -2.01 6.20
C HIS A 210 8.32 -2.16 5.78
N GLU A 211 7.36 -1.67 6.57
CA GLU A 211 5.95 -1.56 6.16
C GLU A 211 5.78 -0.64 4.93
N ILE A 212 6.54 0.46 4.88
CA ILE A 212 6.54 1.34 3.70
C ILE A 212 7.25 0.66 2.53
N ALA A 213 8.37 -0.01 2.76
CA ALA A 213 9.14 -0.68 1.72
C ALA A 213 8.34 -1.81 1.05
N ILE A 214 7.63 -2.62 1.85
CA ILE A 214 6.81 -3.70 1.34
C ILE A 214 5.59 -3.22 0.53
N SER A 215 5.12 -2.01 0.80
CA SER A 215 4.06 -1.40 0.00
C SER A 215 4.51 -1.04 -1.42
N ALA A 216 5.81 -0.97 -1.66
CA ALA A 216 6.42 -0.73 -2.97
C ALA A 216 6.88 -2.04 -3.65
N PHE A 217 6.94 -3.16 -2.90
CA PHE A 217 7.33 -4.47 -3.39
C PHE A 217 6.18 -5.17 -4.11
#